data_ef0f9f49a9a1eae91acb7ad3dc34bf4b
#
_entry.id   ef0f9f49a9a1eae91acb7ad3dc34bf4b
#
_cell.length_a   1.000
_cell.length_b   1.000
_cell.length_c   1.000
_cell.angle_alpha   90.00
_cell.angle_beta   90.00
_cell.angle_gamma   90.00
#
_symmetry.space_group_name_H-M   'P 1'
#
loop_
_entity.id
_entity.type
_entity.pdbx_description
1 polymer ?
#
loop_
_entity_poly.entity_id
_entity_poly.type
_entity_poly.pdbx_seq_one_letter_code
_entity_poly.pdbx_strand_id
1 'polypeptide(L)'
;GRTIAIPTRGGHIFGPPVSPILYFLNDDQKEKYLWPVLRGEKNCAFAQTEPDAGGDPGSMRTTAVLDGNHYVINGYKRYITAANKADFFQLQAVTDREKGSRGGISTFLVNAETPGIKLVRYQQMMMDDRPWEISFEDVRVPATNLVGKEGEGFKFGQTWITAGRMRHAARGIGVAERCMELSGSYTNQRETFGKKLSE
;
A
#
# COMPACT_ATOMS: atom_id res chain seq x y z
N GLY A 1 -3.92 -18.97 6.13
CA GLY A 1 -4.49 -19.01 4.77
C GLY A 1 -5.77 -19.81 4.67
N ARG A 2 -5.83 -21.04 5.20
CA ARG A 2 -7.03 -21.93 5.11
C ARG A 2 -8.29 -21.38 5.80
N THR A 3 -8.13 -20.60 6.86
CA THR A 3 -9.25 -20.05 7.63
C THR A 3 -9.90 -18.83 7.00
N ILE A 4 -9.29 -18.24 5.99
CA ILE A 4 -9.83 -17.06 5.29
C ILE A 4 -10.47 -17.51 3.98
N ALA A 5 -11.63 -18.15 4.09
CA ALA A 5 -12.43 -18.53 2.92
C ALA A 5 -13.24 -17.36 2.35
N ILE A 6 -13.43 -16.30 3.13
CA ILE A 6 -14.12 -15.09 2.67
C ILE A 6 -13.05 -14.05 2.36
N PRO A 7 -13.07 -13.47 1.17
CA PRO A 7 -12.21 -12.35 0.81
C PRO A 7 -12.61 -11.14 1.65
N THR A 8 -12.00 -11.02 2.81
CA THR A 8 -12.14 -9.83 3.63
C THR A 8 -11.07 -8.84 3.25
N ARG A 9 -11.41 -7.57 3.22
CA ARG A 9 -10.42 -6.50 3.14
C ARG A 9 -9.31 -6.76 4.14
N GLY A 10 -8.13 -7.02 3.62
CA GLY A 10 -6.96 -7.16 4.44
C GLY A 10 -6.87 -8.40 5.31
N GLY A 11 -7.89 -9.25 5.40
CA GLY A 11 -7.81 -10.58 6.04
C GLY A 11 -7.10 -10.62 7.39
N HIS A 12 -7.24 -9.60 8.22
CA HIS A 12 -6.54 -9.49 9.49
C HIS A 12 -7.48 -9.89 10.60
N ILE A 13 -7.27 -11.06 11.15
CA ILE A 13 -7.96 -11.53 12.37
C ILE A 13 -7.64 -10.59 13.55
N PHE A 14 -6.50 -9.91 13.50
CA PHE A 14 -6.00 -9.04 14.56
C PHE A 14 -5.95 -7.55 14.14
N GLY A 15 -6.73 -7.12 13.18
CA GLY A 15 -6.73 -5.75 12.67
C GLY A 15 -5.78 -5.53 11.46
N PRO A 16 -5.75 -4.31 10.89
CA PRO A 16 -4.86 -4.00 9.77
C PRO A 16 -3.39 -4.10 10.21
N PRO A 17 -2.50 -4.66 9.37
CA PRO A 17 -1.09 -4.72 9.72
C PRO A 17 -0.53 -3.31 9.76
N VAL A 18 0.25 -3.04 10.77
CA VAL A 18 1.03 -1.81 10.85
C VAL A 18 2.05 -1.83 9.70
N SER A 19 2.14 -0.74 8.97
CA SER A 19 3.12 -0.62 7.90
C SER A 19 4.54 -0.74 8.46
N PRO A 20 5.39 -1.64 7.92
CA PRO A 20 6.75 -1.78 8.39
C PRO A 20 7.60 -0.52 8.25
N ILE A 21 7.20 0.41 7.37
CA ILE A 21 7.87 1.71 7.21
C ILE A 21 7.82 2.52 8.52
N LEU A 22 6.73 2.43 9.28
CA LEU A 22 6.55 3.20 10.51
C LEU A 22 7.56 2.84 11.61
N TYR A 23 8.16 1.67 11.56
CA TYR A 23 9.20 1.27 12.54
C TYR A 23 10.55 1.98 12.30
N PHE A 24 10.77 2.55 11.11
CA PHE A 24 11.97 3.31 10.78
C PHE A 24 11.88 4.81 11.08
N LEU A 25 10.76 5.25 11.63
CA LEU A 25 10.55 6.63 12.03
C LEU A 25 11.46 7.02 13.21
N ASN A 26 11.85 8.29 13.29
CA ASN A 26 12.47 8.85 14.48
C ASN A 26 11.44 8.94 15.63
N ASP A 27 11.89 9.28 16.83
CA ASP A 27 11.01 9.21 18.01
C ASP A 27 9.87 10.22 17.94
N ASP A 28 10.09 11.45 17.48
CA ASP A 28 9.03 12.44 17.30
C ASP A 28 7.99 11.99 16.26
N GLN A 29 8.45 11.40 15.17
CA GLN A 29 7.56 10.83 14.15
C GLN A 29 6.80 9.61 14.68
N LYS A 30 7.42 8.75 15.51
CA LYS A 30 6.75 7.60 16.13
C LYS A 30 5.62 8.05 17.03
N GLU A 31 5.83 9.06 17.89
CA GLU A 31 4.79 9.62 18.74
C GLU A 31 3.59 10.11 17.93
N LYS A 32 3.85 10.76 16.81
CA LYS A 32 2.82 11.38 15.99
C LYS A 32 2.08 10.40 15.08
N TYR A 33 2.77 9.34 14.59
CA TYR A 33 2.26 8.47 13.54
C TYR A 33 2.23 6.98 13.91
N LEU A 34 3.28 6.41 14.52
CA LEU A 34 3.34 4.97 14.82
C LEU A 34 2.44 4.60 15.98
N TRP A 35 2.61 5.25 17.12
CA TRP A 35 1.85 4.89 18.33
C TRP A 35 0.34 5.08 18.17
N PRO A 36 -0.16 6.15 17.53
CA PRO A 36 -1.58 6.28 17.24
C PRO A 36 -2.11 5.17 16.30
N VAL A 37 -1.31 4.72 15.33
CA VAL A 37 -1.70 3.58 14.47
C VAL A 37 -1.76 2.29 15.27
N LEU A 38 -0.78 2.03 16.14
CA LEU A 38 -0.77 0.83 17.00
C LEU A 38 -1.94 0.80 17.98
N ARG A 39 -2.41 1.96 18.47
CA ARG A 39 -3.59 2.08 19.33
C ARG A 39 -4.92 2.06 18.56
N GLY A 40 -4.88 2.04 17.21
CA GLY A 40 -6.08 2.09 16.37
C GLY A 40 -6.75 3.47 16.29
N GLU A 41 -6.06 4.52 16.71
CA GLU A 41 -6.53 5.92 16.70
C GLU A 41 -6.36 6.56 15.32
N LYS A 42 -5.38 6.09 14.53
CA LYS A 42 -5.09 6.58 13.18
C LYS A 42 -4.96 5.44 12.19
N ASN A 43 -5.34 5.73 10.96
CA ASN A 43 -5.13 4.87 9.79
C ASN A 43 -4.13 5.50 8.84
N CYS A 44 -3.36 4.69 8.14
CA CYS A 44 -2.47 5.16 7.11
C CYS A 44 -2.64 4.40 5.80
N ALA A 45 -2.32 5.05 4.69
CA ALA A 45 -2.26 4.42 3.39
C ALA A 45 -0.87 4.60 2.76
N PHE A 46 -0.42 3.56 2.04
CA PHE A 46 0.84 3.61 1.30
C PHE A 46 0.58 4.10 -0.13
N ALA A 47 1.18 5.21 -0.52
CA ALA A 47 0.95 5.89 -1.78
C ALA A 47 2.22 5.90 -2.65
N GLN A 48 2.41 4.83 -3.44
CA GLN A 48 3.55 4.68 -4.36
C GLN A 48 3.09 4.70 -5.82
N THR A 49 2.15 3.82 -6.16
CA THR A 49 1.75 3.53 -7.55
C THR A 49 1.16 4.75 -8.25
N GLU A 50 1.52 4.93 -9.51
CA GLU A 50 1.00 5.96 -10.42
C GLU A 50 0.42 5.33 -11.69
N PRO A 51 -0.34 6.08 -12.51
CA PRO A 51 -0.85 5.56 -13.78
C PRO A 51 0.24 4.94 -14.66
N ASP A 52 1.42 5.57 -14.74
CA ASP A 52 2.54 5.17 -15.59
C ASP A 52 3.69 4.51 -14.82
N ALA A 53 3.58 4.35 -13.50
CA ALA A 53 4.63 3.77 -12.65
C ALA A 53 4.03 2.74 -11.68
N GLY A 54 3.96 1.49 -12.11
CA GLY A 54 3.49 0.35 -11.32
C GLY A 54 4.61 -0.57 -10.89
N GLY A 55 4.98 -1.52 -11.75
CA GLY A 55 6.05 -2.49 -11.49
C GLY A 55 7.45 -1.88 -11.48
N ASP A 56 7.63 -0.77 -12.19
CA ASP A 56 8.87 0.04 -12.18
C ASP A 56 8.64 1.38 -11.47
N PRO A 57 9.02 1.53 -10.20
CA PRO A 57 8.90 2.80 -9.49
C PRO A 57 9.90 3.87 -9.97
N GLY A 58 10.89 3.50 -10.77
CA GLY A 58 11.81 4.46 -11.41
C GLY A 58 11.13 5.42 -12.37
N SER A 59 9.98 5.00 -12.91
CA SER A 59 9.16 5.83 -13.82
C SER A 59 8.22 6.81 -13.08
N MET A 60 8.32 6.89 -11.74
CA MET A 60 7.50 7.78 -10.92
C MET A 60 7.61 9.25 -11.35
N ARG A 61 6.46 9.93 -11.41
CA ARG A 61 6.38 11.34 -11.83
C ARG A 61 6.04 12.30 -10.70
N THR A 62 5.43 11.81 -9.60
CA THR A 62 5.20 12.64 -8.41
C THR A 62 6.52 13.17 -7.90
N THR A 63 6.64 14.49 -7.75
CA THR A 63 7.86 15.17 -7.32
C THR A 63 7.69 15.78 -5.93
N ALA A 64 8.80 15.91 -5.21
CA ALA A 64 8.90 16.66 -3.98
C ALA A 64 10.11 17.57 -4.06
N VAL A 65 9.89 18.89 -4.10
CA VAL A 65 10.94 19.90 -4.22
C VAL A 65 11.06 20.64 -2.90
N LEU A 66 12.28 20.74 -2.36
CA LEU A 66 12.54 21.46 -1.12
C LEU A 66 12.41 22.97 -1.34
N ASP A 67 11.55 23.60 -0.54
CA ASP A 67 11.33 25.03 -0.51
C ASP A 67 11.38 25.52 0.95
N GLY A 68 12.52 26.08 1.32
CA GLY A 68 12.81 26.47 2.69
C GLY A 68 12.82 25.25 3.64
N ASN A 69 11.89 25.22 4.60
CA ASN A 69 11.72 24.13 5.56
C ASN A 69 10.55 23.18 5.22
N HIS A 70 10.03 23.24 3.99
CA HIS A 70 8.97 22.38 3.49
C HIS A 70 9.37 21.74 2.16
N TYR A 71 8.79 20.59 1.86
CA TYR A 71 8.73 20.04 0.51
C TYR A 71 7.39 20.43 -0.13
N VAL A 72 7.44 20.89 -1.36
CA VAL A 72 6.26 21.10 -2.21
C VAL A 72 6.08 19.86 -3.08
N ILE A 73 4.96 19.20 -2.92
CA ILE A 73 4.69 17.93 -3.58
C ILE A 73 3.62 18.12 -4.64
N ASN A 74 3.93 17.66 -5.86
CA ASN A 74 3.05 17.67 -7.01
C ASN A 74 3.02 16.31 -7.67
N GLY A 75 1.83 15.78 -8.00
CA GLY A 75 1.72 14.51 -8.68
C GLY A 75 0.36 13.84 -8.57
N TYR A 76 0.35 12.56 -8.95
CA TYR A 76 -0.87 11.77 -9.01
C TYR A 76 -0.61 10.31 -8.64
N LYS A 77 -1.38 9.78 -7.69
CA LYS A 77 -1.27 8.39 -7.24
C LYS A 77 -2.50 7.61 -7.62
N ARG A 78 -2.32 6.32 -7.90
CA ARG A 78 -3.38 5.42 -8.34
C ARG A 78 -3.36 4.12 -7.53
N TYR A 79 -4.54 3.51 -7.38
CA TYR A 79 -4.74 2.26 -6.65
C TYR A 79 -4.34 2.32 -5.18
N ILE A 80 -4.57 3.46 -4.52
CA ILE A 80 -4.22 3.64 -3.12
C ILE A 80 -5.36 3.09 -2.25
N THR A 81 -5.12 1.91 -1.70
CA THR A 81 -6.07 1.20 -0.82
C THR A 81 -6.29 1.96 0.47
N ALA A 82 -7.55 2.07 0.89
CA ALA A 82 -8.00 2.73 2.11
C ALA A 82 -7.68 4.24 2.18
N ALA A 83 -7.39 4.91 1.08
CA ALA A 83 -7.07 6.34 1.07
C ALA A 83 -8.18 7.22 1.68
N ASN A 84 -9.45 6.85 1.49
CA ASN A 84 -10.60 7.55 2.03
C ASN A 84 -10.79 7.40 3.56
N LYS A 85 -9.98 6.59 4.20
CA LYS A 85 -9.99 6.36 5.65
C LYS A 85 -8.64 6.68 6.30
N ALA A 86 -7.67 7.10 5.48
CA ALA A 86 -6.34 7.41 5.96
C ALA A 86 -6.31 8.79 6.62
N ASP A 87 -5.73 8.86 7.80
CA ASP A 87 -5.38 10.12 8.48
C ASP A 87 -4.08 10.70 7.91
N PHE A 88 -3.24 9.83 7.36
CA PHE A 88 -2.02 10.24 6.67
C PHE A 88 -1.57 9.22 5.61
N PHE A 89 -0.78 9.71 4.67
CA PHE A 89 -0.17 8.91 3.61
C PHE A 89 1.32 8.71 3.88
N GLN A 90 1.80 7.50 3.64
CA GLN A 90 3.22 7.21 3.42
C GLN A 90 3.47 7.40 1.93
N LEU A 91 3.75 8.62 1.54
CA LEU A 91 3.84 9.04 0.14
C LEU A 91 5.26 8.89 -0.37
N GLN A 92 5.43 8.25 -1.52
CA GLN A 92 6.68 8.24 -2.25
C GLN A 92 6.66 9.28 -3.37
N ALA A 93 7.73 10.08 -3.43
CA ALA A 93 7.92 11.11 -4.45
C ALA A 93 9.38 11.20 -4.87
N VAL A 94 9.61 11.67 -6.09
CA VAL A 94 10.95 11.90 -6.65
C VAL A 94 11.50 13.20 -6.08
N THR A 95 12.64 13.11 -5.42
CA THR A 95 13.43 14.27 -4.94
C THR A 95 14.65 14.52 -5.81
N ASP A 96 15.16 13.49 -6.49
CA ASP A 96 16.28 13.60 -7.42
C ASP A 96 16.06 12.67 -8.62
N ARG A 97 15.70 13.25 -9.75
CA ARG A 97 15.36 12.47 -10.95
C ARG A 97 16.57 11.77 -11.57
N GLU A 98 17.76 12.35 -11.42
CA GLU A 98 18.99 11.81 -12.05
C GLU A 98 19.43 10.50 -11.39
N LYS A 99 19.15 10.32 -10.09
CA LYS A 99 19.45 9.10 -9.33
C LYS A 99 18.46 7.96 -9.56
N GLY A 100 17.35 8.18 -10.27
CA GLY A 100 16.34 7.16 -10.54
C GLY A 100 15.78 6.52 -9.26
N SER A 101 15.40 5.24 -9.33
CA SER A 101 14.83 4.53 -8.16
C SER A 101 15.84 4.35 -7.02
N ARG A 102 17.14 4.25 -7.31
CA ARG A 102 18.20 4.01 -6.32
C ARG A 102 18.81 5.31 -5.84
N GLY A 103 18.07 6.09 -5.07
CA GLY A 103 18.55 7.33 -4.47
C GLY A 103 17.76 8.56 -4.90
N GLY A 104 16.83 8.45 -5.85
CA GLY A 104 16.03 9.58 -6.33
C GLY A 104 14.62 9.64 -5.75
N ILE A 105 14.18 8.61 -4.99
CA ILE A 105 12.85 8.54 -4.40
C ILE A 105 12.95 8.70 -2.88
N SER A 106 12.11 9.54 -2.33
CA SER A 106 11.98 9.78 -0.88
C SER A 106 10.58 9.41 -0.38
N THR A 107 10.46 9.12 0.91
CA THR A 107 9.17 8.81 1.55
C THR A 107 8.80 9.92 2.53
N PHE A 108 7.58 10.40 2.45
CA PHE A 108 7.03 11.47 3.28
C PHE A 108 5.80 11.00 4.05
N LEU A 109 5.65 11.51 5.28
CA LEU A 109 4.42 11.38 6.07
C LEU A 109 3.55 12.62 5.79
N VAL A 110 2.49 12.43 5.02
CA VAL A 110 1.62 13.52 4.56
C VAL A 110 0.25 13.38 5.19
N ASN A 111 -0.16 14.32 6.03
CA ASN A 111 -1.50 14.30 6.62
C ASN A 111 -2.57 14.42 5.51
N ALA A 112 -3.63 13.62 5.61
CA ALA A 112 -4.65 13.55 4.57
C ALA A 112 -5.43 14.86 4.37
N GLU A 113 -5.51 15.69 5.41
CA GLU A 113 -6.18 16.98 5.37
C GLU A 113 -5.29 18.14 4.89
N THR A 114 -4.04 17.83 4.46
CA THR A 114 -3.15 18.87 3.95
C THR A 114 -3.76 19.50 2.69
N PRO A 115 -3.83 20.85 2.61
CA PRO A 115 -4.35 21.55 1.43
C PRO A 115 -3.66 21.09 0.15
N GLY A 116 -4.41 20.96 -0.94
CA GLY A 116 -3.90 20.51 -2.24
C GLY A 116 -4.05 19.00 -2.48
N ILE A 117 -4.51 18.22 -1.49
CA ILE A 117 -4.81 16.79 -1.64
C ILE A 117 -6.27 16.61 -2.04
N LYS A 118 -6.53 15.84 -3.10
CA LYS A 118 -7.88 15.50 -3.55
C LYS A 118 -8.00 14.00 -3.80
N LEU A 119 -8.99 13.36 -3.20
CA LEU A 119 -9.45 12.03 -3.58
C LEU A 119 -10.29 12.19 -4.87
N VAL A 120 -9.75 11.75 -6.01
CA VAL A 120 -10.35 12.01 -7.34
C VAL A 120 -11.48 11.03 -7.61
N ARG A 121 -11.18 9.74 -7.55
CA ARG A 121 -12.14 8.65 -7.74
C ARG A 121 -11.60 7.35 -7.17
N TYR A 122 -12.47 6.39 -6.94
CA TYR A 122 -12.05 5.02 -6.63
C TYR A 122 -12.19 4.09 -7.83
N GLN A 123 -11.42 3.02 -7.81
CA GLN A 123 -11.55 1.93 -8.77
C GLN A 123 -12.48 0.86 -8.17
N GLN A 124 -13.54 0.49 -8.89
CA GLN A 124 -14.38 -0.62 -8.49
C GLN A 124 -13.64 -1.93 -8.74
N MET A 125 -13.41 -2.69 -7.68
CA MET A 125 -12.76 -3.99 -7.75
C MET A 125 -13.78 -5.11 -7.52
N MET A 126 -13.42 -6.33 -7.95
CA MET A 126 -14.29 -7.51 -7.87
C MET A 126 -14.76 -7.82 -6.43
N MET A 127 -13.95 -7.53 -5.44
CA MET A 127 -14.18 -7.86 -4.03
C MET A 127 -14.64 -6.68 -3.19
N ASP A 128 -15.27 -5.67 -3.80
CA ASP A 128 -15.67 -4.41 -3.16
C ASP A 128 -14.51 -3.64 -2.49
N ASP A 129 -13.29 -4.00 -2.78
CA ASP A 129 -12.15 -3.13 -2.47
C ASP A 129 -12.20 -1.93 -3.40
N ARG A 130 -11.95 -0.74 -2.85
CA ARG A 130 -12.07 0.54 -3.56
C ARG A 130 -10.79 1.33 -3.40
N PRO A 131 -9.72 0.95 -4.09
CA PRO A 131 -8.51 1.76 -4.10
C PRO A 131 -8.74 3.07 -4.85
N TRP A 132 -8.14 4.15 -4.34
CA TRP A 132 -8.38 5.51 -4.81
C TRP A 132 -7.27 6.02 -5.72
N GLU A 133 -7.66 6.96 -6.55
CA GLU A 133 -6.79 7.90 -7.23
C GLU A 133 -6.74 9.19 -6.42
N ILE A 134 -5.53 9.74 -6.25
CA ILE A 134 -5.26 10.93 -5.43
C ILE A 134 -4.43 11.91 -6.23
N SER A 135 -4.86 13.17 -6.35
CA SER A 135 -4.03 14.26 -6.84
C SER A 135 -3.38 15.02 -5.68
N PHE A 136 -2.18 15.50 -5.93
CA PHE A 136 -1.39 16.36 -5.06
C PHE A 136 -1.02 17.62 -5.86
N GLU A 137 -1.51 18.77 -5.43
CA GLU A 137 -1.34 20.06 -6.11
C GLU A 137 -0.75 21.06 -5.11
N ASP A 138 0.53 21.37 -5.26
CA ASP A 138 1.30 22.26 -4.38
C ASP A 138 1.20 21.93 -2.88
N VAL A 139 1.18 20.63 -2.57
CA VAL A 139 1.03 20.12 -1.21
C VAL A 139 2.30 20.41 -0.41
N ARG A 140 2.19 21.29 0.59
CA ARG A 140 3.32 21.69 1.44
C ARG A 140 3.45 20.78 2.65
N VAL A 141 4.58 20.07 2.73
CA VAL A 141 4.87 19.10 3.80
C VAL A 141 6.13 19.55 4.54
N PRO A 142 6.10 19.68 5.87
CA PRO A 142 7.31 20.01 6.63
C PRO A 142 8.46 19.07 6.35
N ALA A 143 9.68 19.56 6.23
CA ALA A 143 10.87 18.73 5.98
C ALA A 143 11.09 17.69 7.08
N THR A 144 10.61 17.94 8.29
CA THR A 144 10.61 16.99 9.42
C THR A 144 9.73 15.76 9.21
N ASN A 145 8.85 15.78 8.20
CA ASN A 145 8.01 14.65 7.83
C ASN A 145 8.67 13.69 6.80
N LEU A 146 9.91 13.98 6.38
CA LEU A 146 10.72 13.05 5.60
C LEU A 146 11.07 11.82 6.45
N VAL A 147 10.87 10.63 5.92
CA VAL A 147 11.23 9.37 6.58
C VAL A 147 12.68 9.01 6.26
N GLY A 148 13.51 8.89 7.27
CA GLY A 148 14.94 8.62 7.10
C GLY A 148 15.65 9.78 6.41
N LYS A 149 16.42 9.49 5.36
CA LYS A 149 17.13 10.46 4.55
C LYS A 149 16.51 10.58 3.16
N GLU A 150 16.74 11.72 2.52
CA GLU A 150 16.40 11.90 1.12
C GLU A 150 17.03 10.81 0.26
N GLY A 151 16.26 10.25 -0.67
CA GLY A 151 16.69 9.17 -1.55
C GLY A 151 16.52 7.75 -0.98
N GLU A 152 16.15 7.57 0.29
CA GLU A 152 15.93 6.24 0.88
C GLU A 152 14.53 5.66 0.65
N GLY A 153 13.65 6.39 -0.04
CA GLY A 153 12.24 6.00 -0.21
C GLY A 153 12.05 4.64 -0.88
N PHE A 154 12.85 4.32 -1.88
CA PHE A 154 12.78 3.01 -2.53
C PHE A 154 13.05 1.85 -1.57
N LYS A 155 14.03 2.00 -0.67
CA LYS A 155 14.34 1.01 0.38
C LYS A 155 13.13 0.77 1.29
N PHE A 156 12.48 1.84 1.72
CA PHE A 156 11.28 1.73 2.56
C PHE A 156 10.11 1.08 1.81
N GLY A 157 9.91 1.45 0.53
CA GLY A 157 8.93 0.80 -0.34
C GLY A 157 9.18 -0.69 -0.50
N GLN A 158 10.42 -1.12 -0.71
CA GLN A 158 10.79 -2.52 -0.81
C GLN A 158 10.53 -3.29 0.50
N THR A 159 10.75 -2.68 1.65
CA THR A 159 10.41 -3.28 2.95
C THR A 159 8.92 -3.56 3.07
N TRP A 160 8.08 -2.59 2.68
CA TRP A 160 6.63 -2.75 2.65
C TRP A 160 6.18 -3.85 1.67
N ILE A 161 6.72 -3.84 0.45
CA ILE A 161 6.40 -4.82 -0.60
C ILE A 161 6.82 -6.22 -0.18
N THR A 162 8.00 -6.40 0.43
CA THR A 162 8.50 -7.70 0.88
C THR A 162 7.59 -8.30 1.94
N ALA A 163 7.16 -7.52 2.94
CA ALA A 163 6.17 -7.97 3.92
C ALA A 163 4.84 -8.38 3.26
N GLY A 164 4.42 -7.65 2.23
CA GLY A 164 3.24 -7.98 1.41
C GLY A 164 3.40 -9.30 0.68
N ARG A 165 4.53 -9.53 0.00
CA ARG A 165 4.83 -10.77 -0.75
C ARG A 165 4.75 -12.01 0.13
N MET A 166 5.32 -11.98 1.33
CA MET A 166 5.26 -13.10 2.29
C MET A 166 3.81 -13.44 2.68
N ARG A 167 3.00 -12.43 2.96
CA ARG A 167 1.59 -12.63 3.28
C ARG A 167 0.79 -13.20 2.10
N HIS A 168 1.05 -12.71 0.90
CA HIS A 168 0.37 -13.19 -0.31
C HIS A 168 0.76 -14.63 -0.65
N ALA A 169 2.02 -15.02 -0.48
CA ALA A 169 2.48 -16.39 -0.66
C ALA A 169 1.75 -17.35 0.30
N ALA A 170 1.74 -17.04 1.60
CA ALA A 170 1.05 -17.85 2.60
C ALA A 170 -0.47 -17.96 2.34
N ARG A 171 -1.10 -16.87 1.90
CA ARG A 171 -2.52 -16.88 1.51
C ARG A 171 -2.75 -17.75 0.27
N GLY A 172 -1.89 -17.63 -0.75
CA GLY A 172 -2.00 -18.41 -1.98
C GLY A 172 -1.96 -19.91 -1.74
N ILE A 173 -1.04 -20.37 -0.89
CA ILE A 173 -0.93 -21.78 -0.51
C ILE A 173 -2.24 -22.27 0.15
N GLY A 174 -2.74 -21.53 1.15
CA GLY A 174 -3.97 -21.93 1.85
C GLY A 174 -5.22 -21.92 0.96
N VAL A 175 -5.29 -21.02 -0.04
CA VAL A 175 -6.36 -21.02 -1.04
C VAL A 175 -6.23 -22.24 -1.96
N ALA A 176 -5.02 -22.54 -2.45
CA ALA A 176 -4.77 -23.70 -3.31
C ALA A 176 -5.14 -25.01 -2.62
N GLU A 177 -4.73 -25.22 -1.36
CA GLU A 177 -5.14 -26.40 -0.56
C GLU A 177 -6.67 -26.53 -0.49
N ARG A 178 -7.35 -25.43 -0.19
CA ARG A 178 -8.81 -25.44 -0.10
C ARG A 178 -9.49 -25.76 -1.44
N CYS A 179 -8.97 -25.21 -2.53
CA CYS A 179 -9.45 -25.52 -3.88
C CYS A 179 -9.28 -27.03 -4.20
N MET A 180 -8.15 -27.62 -3.86
CA MET A 180 -7.90 -29.05 -4.05
C MET A 180 -8.87 -29.90 -3.25
N GLU A 181 -9.11 -29.61 -1.98
CA GLU A 181 -10.09 -30.31 -1.15
C GLU A 181 -11.51 -30.27 -1.74
N LEU A 182 -11.96 -29.07 -2.13
CA LEU A 182 -13.29 -28.89 -2.71
C LEU A 182 -13.42 -29.60 -4.06
N SER A 183 -12.40 -29.50 -4.91
CA SER A 183 -12.38 -30.14 -6.23
C SER A 183 -12.40 -31.67 -6.08
N GLY A 184 -11.58 -32.23 -5.19
CA GLY A 184 -11.55 -33.68 -4.92
C GLY A 184 -12.90 -34.19 -4.40
N SER A 185 -13.52 -33.47 -3.47
CA SER A 185 -14.85 -33.81 -2.97
C SER A 185 -15.91 -33.77 -4.08
N TYR A 186 -15.90 -32.70 -4.88
CA TYR A 186 -16.86 -32.52 -5.97
C TYR A 186 -16.72 -33.57 -7.05
N THR A 187 -15.51 -33.88 -7.53
CA THR A 187 -15.26 -34.85 -8.60
C THR A 187 -15.66 -36.27 -8.18
N ASN A 188 -15.57 -36.62 -6.90
CA ASN A 188 -16.02 -37.89 -6.36
C ASN A 188 -17.56 -38.02 -6.25
N GLN A 189 -18.29 -36.92 -6.34
CA GLN A 189 -19.77 -36.91 -6.24
C GLN A 189 -20.42 -36.64 -7.59
N ARG A 190 -19.82 -35.84 -8.44
CA ARG A 190 -20.40 -35.44 -9.73
C ARG A 190 -20.25 -36.58 -10.74
N GLU A 191 -21.37 -37.01 -11.29
CA GLU A 191 -21.44 -37.98 -12.40
C GLU A 191 -21.74 -37.27 -13.71
N THR A 192 -21.09 -37.73 -14.79
CA THR A 192 -21.26 -37.25 -16.16
C THR A 192 -20.94 -38.41 -17.10
N PHE A 193 -21.80 -38.66 -18.10
CA PHE A 193 -21.70 -39.80 -19.02
C PHE A 193 -21.61 -41.15 -18.31
N GLY A 194 -22.32 -41.31 -17.19
CA GLY A 194 -22.38 -42.57 -16.43
C GLY A 194 -21.15 -42.91 -15.59
N LYS A 195 -20.25 -41.93 -15.38
CA LYS A 195 -19.02 -42.04 -14.58
C LYS A 195 -18.84 -40.85 -13.67
N LYS A 196 -18.14 -41.04 -12.55
CA LYS A 196 -17.69 -39.93 -11.71
C LYS A 196 -16.61 -39.15 -12.43
N LEU A 197 -16.56 -37.83 -12.18
CA LEU A 197 -15.50 -36.97 -12.75
C LEU A 197 -14.09 -37.35 -12.28
N SER A 198 -13.97 -38.08 -11.16
CA SER A 198 -12.69 -38.58 -10.64
C SER A 198 -12.17 -39.85 -11.32
N GLU A 199 -12.99 -40.52 -12.16
CA GLU A 199 -12.63 -41.72 -12.95
C GLU A 199 -12.15 -41.33 -14.35
#